data_6cfdc9a7d150c63490941f6f86ebb431
#
_entry.id   6cfdc9a7d150c63490941f6f86ebb431
#
_cell.length_a   1.000
_cell.length_b   1.000
_cell.length_c   1.000
_cell.angle_alpha   90.00
_cell.angle_beta   90.00
_cell.angle_gamma   90.00
#
_symmetry.space_group_name_H-M   'P 1'
#
loop_
_entity.id
_entity.type
_entity.pdbx_description
1 polymer ?
#
loop_
_entity_poly.entity_id
_entity_poly.type
_entity_poly.pdbx_seq_one_letter_code
_entity_poly.pdbx_strand_id
1 'polypeptide(L)'
;MLPARFHHSILRSPFLAIFTFTLLFGPVSYSRAQQSTDILPLSEVHPGMQGYAYTIFAGDQIEKFDLEVLGIMPNFLGPKQSIILVQLKGPKVEHTGVVAGMSGSPVYLDGKLAGALSLKLGIFTKEPIAGVTPIADVLNPPVPSSASQPARSGQYTAQQFSPPSLPNDSSSNPANDFAAQQITLPSGAALEPIETPLVFSGFQASALRQFSSQLQSYGFVAAQGGTAAPRPDDSQLKPGDMAGMVLVQGDASINSACTVTAVQADRVFLCGHPFLSLGDVQIPMARSRVLATLSSDMASTKIVNVGGSIGTITGDHLTAVTGKLGMSPAMIPLELTLSVAGAEKQLHFQLVNHPRLTPILVALTTFSGLTQNSLYGEGTTLHLSGEIQLKNHAPVQIENTFAPGDALSPDGLPIALTMQSIFSRLFTNNFEATAIERVSLRVESVPGRHSFTIESAWLEKGEAAPGETLRVRVLLRPYRGPAQVQETTVRVPDQVTRGTMLRVLVSDADMLNRASRGFAATGAGASASLDQLIALLNRERRNDRLYVGLFAPSPTMLWEDKELPNVPLSQINIVDGRPAPGTVQVLRESLSSESSIPLGGPVAGVISLNLQIR
;
A
#
# COMPACT_ATOMS: atom_id res chain seq x y z
N MET A 1 53.68 -7.94 57.45
CA MET A 1 54.08 -8.65 58.73
C MET A 1 53.08 -9.77 58.92
N LEU A 2 53.49 -10.98 58.65
CA LEU A 2 53.01 -12.26 59.19
C LEU A 2 53.25 -12.33 60.69
N PRO A 3 52.72 -13.25 61.52
CA PRO A 3 52.19 -14.60 61.21
C PRO A 3 51.00 -15.09 62.09
N ALA A 4 50.34 -16.15 61.67
CA ALA A 4 50.35 -17.55 62.19
C ALA A 4 49.55 -17.76 63.49
N ARG A 5 48.89 -18.83 63.77
CA ARG A 5 49.01 -20.28 63.64
C ARG A 5 47.82 -20.98 64.31
N PHE A 6 47.42 -22.09 63.75
CA PHE A 6 47.01 -23.39 64.30
C PHE A 6 46.27 -23.54 65.64
N HIS A 7 45.17 -24.33 65.68
CA HIS A 7 45.21 -25.68 66.26
C HIS A 7 43.98 -26.53 65.96
N HIS A 8 44.26 -27.82 65.73
CA HIS A 8 43.40 -28.97 65.67
C HIS A 8 42.68 -29.31 66.97
N SER A 9 41.51 -29.96 66.90
CA SER A 9 41.21 -31.20 67.63
C SER A 9 39.84 -31.76 67.22
N ILE A 10 39.80 -32.82 66.71
CA ILE A 10 39.36 -34.22 66.78
C ILE A 10 38.22 -34.51 67.81
N LEU A 11 37.24 -35.26 67.29
CA LEU A 11 36.46 -36.36 67.83
C LEU A 11 35.01 -36.13 68.26
N ARG A 12 34.25 -37.04 67.66
CA ARG A 12 33.15 -37.90 68.12
C ARG A 12 31.73 -37.59 67.50
N SER A 13 31.38 -38.51 66.59
CA SER A 13 29.98 -38.85 66.27
C SER A 13 29.18 -39.29 67.47
N PRO A 14 27.86 -39.08 67.44
CA PRO A 14 26.99 -40.25 67.46
C PRO A 14 25.91 -40.19 66.37
N PHE A 15 25.55 -41.35 65.91
CA PHE A 15 24.43 -41.75 65.07
C PHE A 15 23.12 -41.04 65.46
N LEU A 16 22.46 -40.38 64.46
CA LEU A 16 21.06 -40.01 64.59
C LEU A 16 20.35 -40.49 63.31
N ALA A 17 19.41 -41.40 63.49
CA ALA A 17 18.55 -41.99 62.48
C ALA A 17 17.69 -40.90 61.85
N ILE A 18 17.85 -40.65 60.55
CA ILE A 18 16.96 -39.79 59.76
C ILE A 18 15.85 -40.65 59.21
N PHE A 19 14.63 -40.42 59.75
CA PHE A 19 13.38 -40.90 59.19
C PHE A 19 13.06 -40.06 57.93
N THR A 20 13.29 -40.67 56.75
CA THR A 20 12.93 -40.08 55.46
C THR A 20 11.39 -40.16 55.29
N PHE A 21 10.71 -39.05 55.51
CA PHE A 21 9.33 -38.85 55.15
C PHE A 21 9.26 -38.50 53.64
N THR A 22 9.02 -39.48 52.82
CA THR A 22 8.82 -39.30 51.37
C THR A 22 7.43 -38.67 51.14
N LEU A 23 7.36 -37.35 51.00
CA LEU A 23 6.20 -36.68 50.49
C LEU A 23 6.10 -36.98 48.98
N LEU A 24 5.14 -37.82 48.64
CA LEU A 24 4.65 -38.01 47.28
C LEU A 24 3.96 -36.74 46.79
N PHE A 25 4.72 -35.80 46.19
CA PHE A 25 4.15 -34.78 45.33
C PHE A 25 3.82 -35.45 43.98
N GLY A 26 2.56 -35.89 43.83
CA GLY A 26 2.04 -36.19 42.52
C GLY A 26 1.99 -34.91 41.66
N PRO A 27 2.26 -35.00 40.34
CA PRO A 27 2.12 -33.85 39.45
C PRO A 27 0.64 -33.42 39.47
N VAL A 28 0.36 -32.26 40.05
CA VAL A 28 -0.91 -31.57 39.86
C VAL A 28 -0.96 -31.11 38.42
N SER A 29 -1.52 -31.93 37.55
CA SER A 29 -1.87 -31.53 36.19
C SER A 29 -2.94 -30.46 36.30
N TYR A 30 -2.54 -29.18 36.21
CA TYR A 30 -3.48 -28.11 35.90
C TYR A 30 -4.04 -28.35 34.52
N SER A 31 -5.11 -29.11 34.45
CA SER A 31 -5.96 -29.11 33.26
C SER A 31 -6.54 -27.71 33.15
N ARG A 32 -5.92 -26.90 32.30
CA ARG A 32 -6.49 -25.64 31.83
C ARG A 32 -7.75 -26.03 31.09
N ALA A 33 -8.90 -25.98 31.77
CA ALA A 33 -10.19 -26.16 31.14
C ALA A 33 -10.29 -25.13 30.02
N GLN A 34 -10.12 -25.61 28.80
CA GLN A 34 -10.41 -24.86 27.59
C GLN A 34 -11.91 -24.62 27.65
N GLN A 35 -12.34 -23.40 28.01
CA GLN A 35 -13.73 -23.01 27.90
C GLN A 35 -14.10 -23.14 26.43
N SER A 36 -14.70 -24.28 26.08
CA SER A 36 -15.39 -24.41 24.80
C SER A 36 -16.54 -23.40 24.85
N THR A 37 -16.44 -22.32 24.14
CA THR A 37 -17.55 -21.38 23.97
C THR A 37 -18.67 -22.18 23.30
N ASP A 38 -19.79 -22.35 23.99
CA ASP A 38 -20.97 -23.00 23.45
C ASP A 38 -21.46 -22.21 22.24
N ILE A 39 -21.53 -22.85 21.10
CA ILE A 39 -21.91 -22.25 19.81
C ILE A 39 -23.38 -22.57 19.54
N LEU A 40 -24.15 -21.58 19.09
CA LEU A 40 -25.52 -21.78 18.62
C LEU A 40 -25.50 -22.05 17.10
N PRO A 41 -25.95 -23.23 16.65
CA PRO A 41 -26.12 -23.52 15.22
C PRO A 41 -27.19 -22.61 14.61
N LEU A 42 -26.97 -22.20 13.33
CA LEU A 42 -27.93 -21.34 12.61
C LEU A 42 -29.34 -21.98 12.51
N SER A 43 -29.43 -23.31 12.50
CA SER A 43 -30.69 -24.06 12.44
C SER A 43 -31.56 -23.90 13.72
N GLU A 44 -30.96 -23.49 14.83
CA GLU A 44 -31.66 -23.23 16.09
C GLU A 44 -32.13 -21.76 16.23
N VAL A 45 -31.69 -20.90 15.33
CA VAL A 45 -32.04 -19.48 15.32
C VAL A 45 -33.42 -19.28 14.67
N HIS A 46 -34.31 -18.53 15.36
CA HIS A 46 -35.65 -18.22 14.83
C HIS A 46 -36.05 -16.78 15.19
N PRO A 47 -37.00 -16.19 14.44
CA PRO A 47 -37.52 -14.85 14.73
C PRO A 47 -38.10 -14.74 16.16
N GLY A 48 -37.92 -13.56 16.79
CA GLY A 48 -38.38 -13.27 18.12
C GLY A 48 -37.45 -13.72 19.27
N MET A 49 -36.36 -14.46 18.96
CA MET A 49 -35.34 -14.76 19.98
C MET A 49 -34.74 -13.47 20.51
N GLN A 50 -34.62 -13.39 21.84
CA GLN A 50 -33.96 -12.31 22.54
C GLN A 50 -32.51 -12.68 22.78
N GLY A 51 -31.61 -11.70 22.60
CA GLY A 51 -30.19 -11.90 22.79
C GLY A 51 -29.47 -10.64 23.22
N TYR A 52 -28.17 -10.73 23.21
CA TYR A 52 -27.30 -9.60 23.54
C TYR A 52 -25.97 -9.68 22.79
N ALA A 53 -25.31 -8.54 22.72
CA ALA A 53 -23.95 -8.47 22.17
C ALA A 53 -23.05 -7.63 23.07
N TYR A 54 -21.74 -7.76 22.82
CA TYR A 54 -20.72 -7.01 23.56
C TYR A 54 -19.94 -6.10 22.66
N THR A 55 -19.65 -4.88 23.09
CA THR A 55 -18.74 -3.94 22.45
C THR A 55 -18.19 -2.93 23.44
N ILE A 56 -17.23 -2.11 23.05
CA ILE A 56 -16.74 -0.97 23.82
C ILE A 56 -17.31 0.30 23.23
N PHE A 57 -18.05 1.09 23.98
CA PHE A 57 -18.54 2.42 23.57
C PHE A 57 -17.57 3.54 23.96
N ALA A 58 -16.89 3.41 25.12
CA ALA A 58 -15.90 4.35 25.59
C ALA A 58 -14.93 3.68 26.57
N GLY A 59 -13.68 4.12 26.59
CA GLY A 59 -12.64 3.55 27.46
C GLY A 59 -12.21 2.15 27.03
N ASP A 60 -12.05 1.29 28.03
CA ASP A 60 -11.64 -0.12 27.88
C ASP A 60 -12.73 -1.08 28.43
N GLN A 61 -13.92 -0.59 28.76
CA GLN A 61 -14.98 -1.41 29.33
C GLN A 61 -15.82 -2.03 28.22
N ILE A 62 -15.88 -3.36 28.24
CA ILE A 62 -16.81 -4.11 27.40
C ILE A 62 -18.20 -3.97 27.99
N GLU A 63 -19.12 -3.46 27.21
CA GLU A 63 -20.51 -3.21 27.61
C GLU A 63 -21.45 -4.12 26.83
N LYS A 64 -22.51 -4.55 27.52
CA LYS A 64 -23.59 -5.34 26.96
C LYS A 64 -24.68 -4.42 26.38
N PHE A 65 -25.23 -4.80 25.24
CA PHE A 65 -26.46 -4.25 24.70
C PHE A 65 -27.37 -5.38 24.21
N ASP A 66 -28.67 -5.17 24.28
CA ASP A 66 -29.65 -6.19 23.94
C ASP A 66 -30.02 -6.15 22.45
N LEU A 67 -30.57 -7.23 21.93
CA LEU A 67 -31.06 -7.36 20.58
C LEU A 67 -32.18 -8.39 20.45
N GLU A 68 -32.95 -8.30 19.37
CA GLU A 68 -33.98 -9.26 19.00
C GLU A 68 -33.76 -9.75 17.58
N VAL A 69 -33.90 -11.03 17.33
CA VAL A 69 -33.83 -11.64 16.03
C VAL A 69 -35.08 -11.32 15.21
N LEU A 70 -34.94 -10.63 14.10
CA LEU A 70 -36.03 -10.36 13.14
C LEU A 70 -36.24 -11.52 12.17
N GLY A 71 -35.16 -12.21 11.81
CA GLY A 71 -35.24 -13.33 10.87
C GLY A 71 -33.89 -13.77 10.35
N ILE A 72 -33.89 -14.73 9.43
CA ILE A 72 -32.71 -15.22 8.72
C ILE A 72 -32.87 -14.85 7.24
N MET A 73 -31.79 -14.37 6.63
CA MET A 73 -31.68 -14.12 5.19
C MET A 73 -30.78 -15.18 4.57
N PRO A 74 -31.34 -16.25 3.98
CA PRO A 74 -30.54 -17.32 3.40
C PRO A 74 -29.78 -16.86 2.15
N ASN A 75 -28.57 -17.34 1.98
CA ASN A 75 -27.71 -17.08 0.80
C ASN A 75 -27.47 -15.59 0.53
N PHE A 76 -27.52 -14.74 1.54
CA PHE A 76 -27.39 -13.30 1.38
C PHE A 76 -25.99 -12.87 0.91
N LEU A 77 -24.92 -13.40 1.51
CA LEU A 77 -23.53 -13.08 1.14
C LEU A 77 -23.03 -13.95 -0.02
N GLY A 78 -23.77 -15.00 -0.40
CA GLY A 78 -23.41 -15.96 -1.44
C GLY A 78 -24.04 -17.32 -1.18
N PRO A 79 -23.81 -18.30 -2.05
CA PRO A 79 -24.38 -19.64 -1.89
C PRO A 79 -23.97 -20.25 -0.54
N LYS A 80 -24.98 -20.69 0.26
CA LYS A 80 -24.83 -21.25 1.62
C LYS A 80 -24.31 -20.26 2.67
N GLN A 81 -24.31 -18.96 2.38
CA GLN A 81 -23.89 -17.93 3.32
C GLN A 81 -25.06 -17.04 3.70
N SER A 82 -25.58 -17.28 4.88
CA SER A 82 -26.76 -16.63 5.42
C SER A 82 -26.39 -15.53 6.39
N ILE A 83 -27.31 -14.60 6.62
CA ILE A 83 -27.21 -13.55 7.63
C ILE A 83 -28.40 -13.66 8.59
N ILE A 84 -28.16 -13.46 9.87
CA ILE A 84 -29.20 -13.29 10.87
C ILE A 84 -29.50 -11.80 10.97
N LEU A 85 -30.73 -11.40 10.69
CA LEU A 85 -31.19 -10.02 10.81
C LEU A 85 -31.64 -9.76 12.23
N VAL A 86 -31.11 -8.69 12.84
CA VAL A 86 -31.42 -8.34 14.24
C VAL A 86 -31.75 -6.86 14.40
N GLN A 87 -32.61 -6.53 15.39
CA GLN A 87 -32.81 -5.17 15.85
C GLN A 87 -32.06 -4.99 17.18
N LEU A 88 -31.19 -3.99 17.22
CA LEU A 88 -30.45 -3.64 18.44
C LEU A 88 -31.38 -2.87 19.39
N LYS A 89 -31.27 -3.11 20.70
CA LYS A 89 -32.11 -2.53 21.72
C LYS A 89 -31.31 -1.94 22.88
N GLY A 90 -31.81 -0.89 23.45
CA GLY A 90 -31.24 -0.19 24.59
C GLY A 90 -30.80 1.24 24.28
N PRO A 91 -30.78 2.11 25.29
CA PRO A 91 -30.70 3.57 25.11
C PRO A 91 -29.45 4.03 24.32
N LYS A 92 -28.31 3.33 24.46
CA LYS A 92 -27.09 3.69 23.74
C LYS A 92 -27.21 3.40 22.26
N VAL A 93 -27.56 2.16 21.89
CA VAL A 93 -27.64 1.74 20.47
C VAL A 93 -28.84 2.36 19.74
N GLU A 94 -29.93 2.65 20.45
CA GLU A 94 -31.07 3.39 19.89
C GLU A 94 -30.70 4.85 19.60
N HIS A 95 -29.80 5.45 20.41
CA HIS A 95 -29.30 6.80 20.19
C HIS A 95 -28.23 6.87 19.12
N THR A 96 -27.28 5.91 19.09
CA THR A 96 -26.14 5.96 18.20
C THR A 96 -26.38 5.26 16.85
N GLY A 97 -27.38 4.39 16.77
CA GLY A 97 -27.52 3.44 15.69
C GLY A 97 -26.40 2.39 15.70
N VAL A 98 -26.20 1.76 14.55
CA VAL A 98 -25.07 0.84 14.31
C VAL A 98 -23.82 1.67 14.04
N VAL A 99 -22.80 1.52 14.87
CA VAL A 99 -21.61 2.38 14.88
C VAL A 99 -20.45 1.73 14.13
N ALA A 100 -19.74 2.49 13.29
CA ALA A 100 -18.50 2.07 12.67
C ALA A 100 -17.47 1.63 13.74
N GLY A 101 -16.94 0.40 13.61
CA GLY A 101 -16.11 -0.26 14.61
C GLY A 101 -16.87 -1.17 15.58
N MET A 102 -18.21 -1.28 15.51
CA MET A 102 -18.97 -2.35 16.16
C MET A 102 -18.90 -3.67 15.39
N SER A 103 -18.46 -3.65 14.15
CA SER A 103 -18.24 -4.86 13.35
C SER A 103 -17.39 -5.87 14.12
N GLY A 104 -17.85 -7.13 14.16
CA GLY A 104 -17.23 -8.18 14.98
C GLY A 104 -17.79 -8.33 16.39
N SER A 105 -18.69 -7.45 16.87
CA SER A 105 -19.32 -7.59 18.20
C SER A 105 -19.92 -9.00 18.35
N PRO A 106 -19.49 -9.80 19.35
CA PRO A 106 -20.00 -11.14 19.56
C PRO A 106 -21.47 -11.09 19.98
N VAL A 107 -22.30 -11.82 19.27
CA VAL A 107 -23.74 -11.93 19.48
C VAL A 107 -24.07 -13.25 20.15
N TYR A 108 -24.81 -13.18 21.24
CA TYR A 108 -25.25 -14.32 22.05
C TYR A 108 -26.76 -14.44 22.01
N LEU A 109 -27.27 -15.64 21.70
CA LEU A 109 -28.66 -16.03 21.77
C LEU A 109 -28.76 -17.24 22.72
N ASP A 110 -29.70 -17.23 23.65
CA ASP A 110 -29.84 -18.27 24.70
C ASP A 110 -28.52 -18.58 25.44
N GLY A 111 -27.67 -17.54 25.63
CA GLY A 111 -26.37 -17.66 26.29
C GLY A 111 -25.28 -18.29 25.47
N LYS A 112 -25.53 -18.76 24.24
CA LYS A 112 -24.58 -19.36 23.32
C LYS A 112 -24.12 -18.34 22.27
N LEU A 113 -22.87 -18.44 21.81
CA LEU A 113 -22.35 -17.56 20.78
C LEU A 113 -22.98 -17.92 19.41
N ALA A 114 -23.76 -16.99 18.87
CA ALA A 114 -24.52 -17.16 17.62
C ALA A 114 -23.80 -16.57 16.39
N GLY A 115 -23.02 -15.50 16.55
CA GLY A 115 -22.36 -14.85 15.42
C GLY A 115 -21.63 -13.56 15.77
N ALA A 116 -21.26 -12.84 14.71
CA ALA A 116 -20.61 -11.54 14.76
C ALA A 116 -21.49 -10.47 14.10
N LEU A 117 -21.70 -9.35 14.74
CA LEU A 117 -22.35 -8.18 14.13
C LEU A 117 -21.48 -7.71 12.96
N SER A 118 -22.04 -7.63 11.75
CA SER A 118 -21.23 -7.44 10.53
C SER A 118 -21.80 -6.44 9.53
N LEU A 119 -23.14 -6.32 9.46
CA LEU A 119 -23.82 -5.47 8.49
C LEU A 119 -24.72 -4.48 9.19
N LYS A 120 -24.97 -3.35 8.54
CA LYS A 120 -25.97 -2.35 8.92
C LYS A 120 -26.97 -2.14 7.81
N LEU A 121 -28.17 -1.77 8.14
CA LEU A 121 -29.19 -1.38 7.18
C LEU A 121 -29.06 0.11 6.90
N GLY A 122 -28.53 0.44 5.71
CA GLY A 122 -28.55 1.75 5.06
C GLY A 122 -28.21 2.98 5.91
N ILE A 123 -28.28 4.12 5.27
CA ILE A 123 -28.17 5.44 5.89
C ILE A 123 -29.62 5.94 6.17
N PHE A 124 -29.82 6.69 7.27
CA PHE A 124 -31.11 7.27 7.69
C PHE A 124 -32.19 6.26 8.14
N THR A 125 -31.80 5.13 8.71
CA THR A 125 -32.77 4.24 9.36
C THR A 125 -33.16 4.76 10.73
N LYS A 126 -34.46 4.76 11.04
CA LYS A 126 -34.96 5.15 12.39
C LYS A 126 -34.64 4.09 13.44
N GLU A 127 -34.57 2.85 13.04
CA GLU A 127 -34.34 1.71 13.93
C GLU A 127 -32.96 1.11 13.66
N PRO A 128 -32.18 0.74 14.69
CA PRO A 128 -30.85 0.18 14.54
C PRO A 128 -30.95 -1.31 14.14
N ILE A 129 -31.23 -1.56 12.86
CA ILE A 129 -31.28 -2.90 12.27
C ILE A 129 -29.88 -3.26 11.74
N ALA A 130 -29.45 -4.48 12.07
CA ALA A 130 -28.12 -4.98 11.73
C ALA A 130 -28.16 -6.44 11.25
N GLY A 131 -27.14 -6.82 10.51
CA GLY A 131 -26.89 -8.20 10.12
C GLY A 131 -25.77 -8.83 10.98
N VAL A 132 -25.97 -10.10 11.30
CA VAL A 132 -25.04 -10.91 12.07
C VAL A 132 -24.56 -12.06 11.20
N THR A 133 -23.27 -12.16 10.99
CA THR A 133 -22.65 -13.32 10.33
C THR A 133 -22.65 -14.51 11.28
N PRO A 134 -23.21 -15.67 10.90
CA PRO A 134 -23.28 -16.84 11.75
C PRO A 134 -21.91 -17.30 12.25
N ILE A 135 -21.83 -17.75 13.48
CA ILE A 135 -20.53 -18.09 14.11
C ILE A 135 -19.79 -19.21 13.38
N ALA A 136 -20.50 -20.16 12.78
CA ALA A 136 -19.88 -21.22 12.01
C ALA A 136 -19.08 -20.68 10.81
N ASP A 137 -19.59 -19.64 10.14
CA ASP A 137 -18.96 -18.97 9.02
C ASP A 137 -17.79 -18.06 9.48
N VAL A 138 -17.92 -17.43 10.67
CA VAL A 138 -16.83 -16.64 11.27
C VAL A 138 -15.62 -17.51 11.65
N LEU A 139 -15.87 -18.66 12.28
CA LEU A 139 -14.81 -19.56 12.74
C LEU A 139 -14.15 -20.35 11.59
N ASN A 140 -14.89 -20.55 10.50
CA ASN A 140 -14.43 -21.27 9.31
C ASN A 140 -14.71 -20.41 8.06
N PRO A 141 -14.03 -19.26 7.93
CA PRO A 141 -14.26 -18.40 6.78
C PRO A 141 -13.94 -19.17 5.49
N PRO A 142 -14.79 -19.00 4.45
CA PRO A 142 -14.56 -19.68 3.19
C PRO A 142 -13.24 -19.19 2.58
N VAL A 143 -12.27 -20.05 2.56
CA VAL A 143 -11.02 -19.83 1.84
C VAL A 143 -11.29 -20.16 0.37
N PRO A 144 -11.02 -19.26 -0.58
CA PRO A 144 -11.03 -19.63 -1.99
C PRO A 144 -10.14 -20.85 -2.14
N SER A 145 -10.69 -21.96 -2.61
CA SER A 145 -9.89 -23.16 -2.87
C SER A 145 -8.80 -22.77 -3.87
N SER A 146 -7.60 -22.56 -3.37
CA SER A 146 -6.39 -22.55 -4.17
C SER A 146 -6.15 -23.99 -4.63
N ALA A 147 -7.05 -24.50 -5.46
CA ALA A 147 -6.74 -25.65 -6.29
C ALA A 147 -5.60 -25.18 -7.18
N SER A 148 -4.40 -25.58 -6.80
CA SER A 148 -3.19 -25.55 -7.57
C SER A 148 -3.45 -26.18 -8.95
N GLN A 149 -3.99 -25.40 -9.87
CA GLN A 149 -3.81 -25.69 -11.28
C GLN A 149 -2.61 -24.86 -11.72
N PRO A 150 -1.57 -25.49 -12.28
CA PRO A 150 -0.54 -24.75 -12.98
C PRO A 150 -1.27 -23.93 -14.04
N ALA A 151 -1.07 -22.62 -14.01
CA ALA A 151 -1.65 -21.68 -14.96
C ALA A 151 -1.35 -22.19 -16.38
N ARG A 152 -2.36 -22.78 -17.02
CA ARG A 152 -2.36 -22.88 -18.46
C ARG A 152 -2.37 -21.45 -18.96
N SER A 153 -1.33 -21.11 -19.70
CA SER A 153 -1.18 -19.85 -20.43
C SER A 153 -2.40 -19.64 -21.34
N GLY A 154 -3.45 -19.08 -20.77
CA GLY A 154 -4.57 -18.50 -21.49
C GLY A 154 -4.26 -17.03 -21.70
N GLN A 155 -4.23 -16.62 -22.93
CA GLN A 155 -4.11 -15.22 -23.36
C GLN A 155 -5.15 -14.36 -22.65
N TYR A 156 -4.74 -13.72 -21.57
CA TYR A 156 -5.44 -12.55 -21.07
C TYR A 156 -4.92 -11.36 -21.88
N THR A 157 -5.75 -10.87 -22.77
CA THR A 157 -5.55 -9.55 -23.37
C THR A 157 -5.41 -8.55 -22.23
N ALA A 158 -4.20 -8.00 -22.08
CA ALA A 158 -3.91 -6.94 -21.14
C ALA A 158 -4.80 -5.75 -21.48
N GLN A 159 -5.87 -5.54 -20.70
CA GLN A 159 -6.57 -4.27 -20.68
C GLN A 159 -5.59 -3.24 -20.12
N GLN A 160 -5.28 -2.27 -20.95
CA GLN A 160 -4.38 -1.16 -20.69
C GLN A 160 -4.80 -0.43 -19.40
N PHE A 161 -3.99 -0.57 -18.36
CA PHE A 161 -4.00 0.38 -17.27
C PHE A 161 -3.32 1.66 -17.77
N SER A 162 -4.13 2.59 -18.20
CA SER A 162 -3.68 3.98 -18.37
C SER A 162 -3.48 4.58 -16.97
N PRO A 163 -2.39 5.34 -16.74
CA PRO A 163 -2.30 6.14 -15.53
C PRO A 163 -3.50 7.09 -15.46
N PRO A 164 -4.00 7.43 -14.25
CA PRO A 164 -5.15 8.30 -14.12
C PRO A 164 -4.86 9.64 -14.79
N SER A 165 -5.47 9.86 -15.95
CA SER A 165 -5.62 11.19 -16.51
C SER A 165 -6.52 12.00 -15.58
N LEU A 166 -6.18 13.26 -15.37
CA LEU A 166 -6.99 14.23 -14.65
C LEU A 166 -8.46 14.13 -15.10
N PRO A 167 -9.42 14.35 -14.18
CA PRO A 167 -10.83 13.99 -14.39
C PRO A 167 -11.49 14.87 -15.44
N ASN A 168 -11.62 14.34 -16.64
CA ASN A 168 -12.63 14.71 -17.62
C ASN A 168 -12.92 13.44 -18.43
N ASP A 169 -13.83 12.66 -17.97
CA ASP A 169 -14.94 12.05 -18.72
C ASP A 169 -15.60 10.96 -17.90
N SER A 170 -16.91 11.09 -17.83
CA SER A 170 -17.85 10.11 -17.32
C SER A 170 -17.88 8.87 -18.23
N SER A 171 -17.05 7.86 -17.94
CA SER A 171 -17.20 6.52 -18.46
C SER A 171 -16.75 5.49 -17.41
N SER A 172 -17.65 4.55 -17.16
CA SER A 172 -17.61 3.42 -16.24
C SER A 172 -16.22 2.83 -15.96
N ASN A 173 -15.78 2.94 -14.71
CA ASN A 173 -14.53 2.41 -14.20
C ASN A 173 -14.76 0.97 -13.70
N PRO A 174 -14.14 -0.08 -14.29
CA PRO A 174 -14.34 -1.47 -13.83
C PRO A 174 -13.78 -1.76 -12.43
N ALA A 175 -13.10 -0.79 -11.78
CA ALA A 175 -12.72 -0.91 -10.38
C ALA A 175 -13.93 -0.82 -9.41
N ASN A 176 -15.09 -0.39 -9.86
CA ASN A 176 -16.31 -0.33 -9.06
C ASN A 176 -17.06 -1.67 -8.94
N ASP A 177 -16.67 -2.70 -9.67
CA ASP A 177 -17.36 -4.00 -9.60
C ASP A 177 -17.02 -4.84 -8.35
N PHE A 178 -16.05 -4.41 -7.55
CA PHE A 178 -15.75 -5.01 -6.24
C PHE A 178 -16.07 -4.12 -5.03
N ALA A 179 -16.50 -2.88 -5.26
CA ALA A 179 -17.12 -2.10 -4.21
C ALA A 179 -18.47 -2.74 -3.89
N ALA A 180 -18.61 -3.27 -2.67
CA ALA A 180 -19.78 -3.83 -2.05
C ALA A 180 -20.99 -3.97 -2.99
N GLN A 181 -21.35 -5.17 -3.40
CA GLN A 181 -22.63 -5.43 -4.05
C GLN A 181 -23.72 -4.89 -3.10
N GLN A 182 -24.15 -3.67 -3.34
CA GLN A 182 -25.31 -3.11 -2.65
C GLN A 182 -26.53 -3.89 -3.11
N ILE A 183 -26.97 -4.84 -2.33
CA ILE A 183 -28.25 -5.51 -2.57
C ILE A 183 -29.32 -4.55 -2.11
N THR A 184 -29.88 -3.81 -3.06
CA THR A 184 -30.97 -2.86 -2.81
C THR A 184 -32.24 -3.64 -2.50
N LEU A 185 -32.77 -3.49 -1.29
CA LEU A 185 -34.08 -3.97 -0.94
C LEU A 185 -35.16 -3.15 -1.69
N PRO A 186 -36.40 -3.68 -1.85
CA PRO A 186 -37.48 -2.98 -2.56
C PRO A 186 -37.81 -1.57 -2.06
N SER A 187 -37.41 -1.24 -0.84
CA SER A 187 -37.54 0.10 -0.23
C SER A 187 -36.40 1.07 -0.54
N GLY A 188 -35.40 0.68 -1.37
CA GLY A 188 -34.20 1.47 -1.57
C GLY A 188 -33.17 1.38 -0.44
N ALA A 189 -33.45 0.62 0.62
CA ALA A 189 -32.51 0.34 1.68
C ALA A 189 -31.59 -0.82 1.28
N ALA A 190 -30.31 -0.71 1.57
CA ALA A 190 -29.30 -1.75 1.32
C ALA A 190 -28.70 -2.19 2.65
N LEU A 191 -28.43 -3.50 2.79
CA LEU A 191 -27.55 -4.01 3.85
C LEU A 191 -26.10 -3.91 3.39
N GLU A 192 -25.33 -3.13 4.13
CA GLU A 192 -23.93 -2.87 3.84
C GLU A 192 -23.02 -3.34 4.99
N PRO A 193 -21.76 -3.73 4.72
CA PRO A 193 -20.81 -3.97 5.80
C PRO A 193 -20.73 -2.76 6.74
N ILE A 194 -20.67 -3.01 8.04
CA ILE A 194 -20.40 -1.95 9.02
C ILE A 194 -19.00 -1.42 8.72
N GLU A 195 -18.87 -0.12 8.52
CA GLU A 195 -17.59 0.47 8.17
C GLU A 195 -16.53 0.16 9.23
N THR A 196 -15.34 -0.20 8.76
CA THR A 196 -14.17 -0.33 9.60
C THR A 196 -13.41 0.99 9.56
N PRO A 197 -13.30 1.73 10.69
CA PRO A 197 -12.57 2.98 10.70
C PRO A 197 -11.12 2.75 10.34
N LEU A 198 -10.61 3.53 9.38
CA LEU A 198 -9.18 3.65 9.11
C LEU A 198 -8.66 4.85 9.89
N VAL A 199 -7.93 4.58 10.95
CA VAL A 199 -7.49 5.57 11.93
C VAL A 199 -6.14 6.12 11.55
N PHE A 200 -6.08 7.42 11.35
CA PHE A 200 -4.86 8.17 11.03
C PHE A 200 -4.38 8.96 12.24
N SER A 201 -3.14 8.75 12.63
CA SER A 201 -2.46 9.52 13.67
C SER A 201 -1.19 10.15 13.12
N GLY A 202 -0.97 11.43 13.39
CA GLY A 202 0.18 12.16 12.85
C GLY A 202 0.00 12.61 11.40
N PHE A 203 -1.17 12.49 10.80
CA PHE A 203 -1.47 12.97 9.44
C PHE A 203 -2.22 14.30 9.48
N GLN A 204 -1.85 15.21 8.58
CA GLN A 204 -2.60 16.45 8.41
C GLN A 204 -3.91 16.20 7.64
N ALA A 205 -4.94 16.97 7.98
CA ALA A 205 -6.25 16.89 7.30
C ALA A 205 -6.15 17.18 5.79
N SER A 206 -5.20 18.02 5.35
CA SER A 206 -4.93 18.29 3.94
C SER A 206 -4.44 17.04 3.19
N ALA A 207 -3.56 16.24 3.81
CA ALA A 207 -3.08 14.99 3.23
C ALA A 207 -4.23 13.98 3.09
N LEU A 208 -5.06 13.85 4.12
CA LEU A 208 -6.21 12.94 4.07
C LEU A 208 -7.22 13.36 2.99
N ARG A 209 -7.52 14.65 2.85
CA ARG A 209 -8.40 15.15 1.78
C ARG A 209 -7.87 14.85 0.39
N GLN A 210 -6.55 14.99 0.17
CA GLN A 210 -5.92 14.72 -1.13
C GLN A 210 -6.11 13.29 -1.60
N PHE A 211 -6.06 12.32 -0.67
CA PHE A 211 -6.21 10.90 -0.97
C PHE A 211 -7.60 10.34 -0.64
N SER A 212 -8.55 11.20 -0.25
CA SER A 212 -9.88 10.75 0.22
C SER A 212 -10.65 9.94 -0.82
N SER A 213 -10.67 10.36 -2.09
CA SER A 213 -11.34 9.63 -3.16
C SER A 213 -10.74 8.25 -3.40
N GLN A 214 -9.42 8.15 -3.34
CA GLN A 214 -8.71 6.89 -3.49
C GLN A 214 -8.95 5.96 -2.28
N LEU A 215 -8.98 6.50 -1.06
CA LEU A 215 -9.31 5.73 0.14
C LEU A 215 -10.76 5.24 0.11
N GLN A 216 -11.70 6.09 -0.32
CA GLN A 216 -13.11 5.73 -0.48
C GLN A 216 -13.32 4.64 -1.53
N SER A 217 -12.56 4.66 -2.64
CA SER A 217 -12.63 3.59 -3.65
C SER A 217 -12.21 2.22 -3.12
N TYR A 218 -11.47 2.17 -2.01
CA TYR A 218 -11.17 0.95 -1.25
C TYR A 218 -12.18 0.64 -0.14
N GLY A 219 -13.24 1.45 0.04
CA GLY A 219 -14.24 1.28 1.09
C GLY A 219 -13.82 1.79 2.47
N PHE A 220 -12.80 2.64 2.56
CA PHE A 220 -12.33 3.17 3.83
C PHE A 220 -13.06 4.45 4.25
N VAL A 221 -13.40 4.50 5.54
CA VAL A 221 -13.79 5.72 6.23
C VAL A 221 -12.60 6.21 7.04
N ALA A 222 -12.00 7.32 6.60
CA ALA A 222 -10.88 7.92 7.31
C ALA A 222 -11.36 8.58 8.62
N ALA A 223 -10.76 8.19 9.73
CA ALA A 223 -10.98 8.79 11.05
C ALA A 223 -9.65 9.31 11.62
N GLN A 224 -9.66 10.47 12.24
CA GLN A 224 -8.51 10.92 13.01
C GLN A 224 -8.50 10.26 14.38
N GLY A 225 -7.34 9.78 14.80
CA GLY A 225 -7.12 9.17 16.10
C GLY A 225 -5.73 9.47 16.62
N GLY A 226 -5.35 8.77 17.67
CA GLY A 226 -4.01 8.88 18.25
C GLY A 226 -3.36 7.52 18.46
N THR A 227 -2.14 7.54 18.96
CA THR A 227 -1.43 6.35 19.43
C THR A 227 -1.66 6.15 20.93
N ALA A 228 -1.78 4.92 21.38
CA ALA A 228 -1.84 4.55 22.79
C ALA A 228 -0.53 3.90 23.23
N ALA A 229 -0.11 4.20 24.45
CA ALA A 229 1.02 3.47 25.04
C ALA A 229 0.67 1.99 25.25
N PRO A 230 1.57 1.05 24.96
CA PRO A 230 1.38 -0.37 25.25
C PRO A 230 1.12 -0.59 26.75
N ARG A 231 0.25 -1.55 27.06
CA ARG A 231 0.00 -2.00 28.45
C ARG A 231 0.42 -3.46 28.62
N PRO A 232 0.72 -3.89 29.84
CA PRO A 232 1.15 -5.27 30.12
C PRO A 232 0.11 -6.34 29.74
N ASP A 233 -1.19 -5.98 29.71
CA ASP A 233 -2.30 -6.86 29.39
C ASP A 233 -2.80 -6.77 27.94
N ASP A 234 -2.15 -5.96 27.09
CA ASP A 234 -2.58 -5.75 25.71
C ASP A 234 -2.57 -7.04 24.87
N SER A 235 -1.80 -8.05 25.26
CA SER A 235 -1.78 -9.36 24.61
C SER A 235 -2.99 -10.26 24.95
N GLN A 236 -3.78 -9.91 25.96
CA GLN A 236 -4.95 -10.69 26.40
C GLN A 236 -6.23 -10.11 25.81
N LEU A 237 -6.57 -10.54 24.60
CA LEU A 237 -7.84 -10.18 23.99
C LEU A 237 -9.00 -11.04 24.51
N LYS A 238 -10.17 -10.40 24.60
CA LYS A 238 -11.44 -11.05 24.97
C LYS A 238 -12.50 -10.71 23.91
N PRO A 239 -13.54 -11.56 23.76
CA PRO A 239 -14.70 -11.20 22.96
C PRO A 239 -15.29 -9.85 23.41
N GLY A 240 -15.53 -8.94 22.48
CA GLY A 240 -15.96 -7.57 22.75
C GLY A 240 -14.84 -6.53 22.82
N ASP A 241 -13.57 -6.91 22.96
CA ASP A 241 -12.42 -6.01 22.82
C ASP A 241 -12.31 -5.45 21.40
N MET A 242 -11.47 -4.41 21.22
CA MET A 242 -11.13 -3.90 19.89
C MET A 242 -9.70 -4.21 19.51
N ALA A 243 -9.54 -4.69 18.28
CA ALA A 243 -8.25 -4.91 17.64
C ALA A 243 -8.36 -4.64 16.14
N GLY A 244 -7.22 -4.51 15.47
CA GLY A 244 -7.20 -4.28 14.03
C GLY A 244 -5.83 -4.42 13.41
N MET A 245 -5.75 -4.08 12.14
CA MET A 245 -4.54 -4.15 11.33
C MET A 245 -3.71 -2.89 11.53
N VAL A 246 -2.39 -3.05 11.61
CA VAL A 246 -1.41 -1.96 11.59
C VAL A 246 -0.87 -1.85 10.17
N LEU A 247 -1.21 -0.78 9.46
CA LEU A 247 -0.76 -0.56 8.08
C LEU A 247 0.50 0.31 8.02
N VAL A 248 0.59 1.31 8.88
CA VAL A 248 1.75 2.18 9.05
C VAL A 248 1.96 2.43 10.54
N GLN A 249 3.20 2.42 10.99
CA GLN A 249 3.60 2.83 12.36
C GLN A 249 4.89 3.64 12.33
N GLY A 250 5.19 4.36 13.41
CA GLY A 250 6.34 5.24 13.56
C GLY A 250 5.93 6.67 13.88
N ASP A 251 6.55 7.66 13.25
CA ASP A 251 6.23 9.10 13.45
C ASP A 251 4.80 9.48 13.02
N ALA A 252 4.19 8.65 12.20
CA ALA A 252 2.75 8.66 11.96
C ALA A 252 2.24 7.22 11.87
N SER A 253 0.94 7.01 12.06
CA SER A 253 0.36 5.68 12.00
C SER A 253 -0.97 5.63 11.26
N ILE A 254 -1.20 4.49 10.57
CA ILE A 254 -2.46 4.16 9.91
C ILE A 254 -2.88 2.77 10.38
N ASN A 255 -4.04 2.67 11.00
CA ASN A 255 -4.53 1.44 11.58
C ASN A 255 -6.02 1.25 11.29
N SER A 256 -6.48 0.01 11.20
CA SER A 256 -7.90 -0.30 11.24
C SER A 256 -8.33 -0.68 12.67
N ALA A 257 -9.64 -0.68 12.94
CA ALA A 257 -10.16 -1.11 14.23
C ALA A 257 -11.54 -1.73 14.09
N CYS A 258 -11.70 -2.98 14.55
CA CYS A 258 -13.00 -3.63 14.72
C CYS A 258 -13.07 -4.43 16.04
N THR A 259 -14.24 -4.95 16.35
CA THR A 259 -14.47 -5.69 17.58
C THR A 259 -14.05 -7.16 17.41
N VAL A 260 -13.50 -7.73 18.48
CA VAL A 260 -13.13 -9.14 18.56
C VAL A 260 -14.37 -9.99 18.82
N THR A 261 -14.63 -10.94 17.94
CA THR A 261 -15.78 -11.87 18.04
C THR A 261 -15.46 -13.05 18.93
N ALA A 262 -14.33 -13.67 18.72
CA ALA A 262 -13.91 -14.86 19.47
C ALA A 262 -12.38 -14.96 19.55
N VAL A 263 -11.91 -15.60 20.61
CA VAL A 263 -10.51 -15.98 20.79
C VAL A 263 -10.47 -17.48 21.10
N GLN A 264 -9.76 -18.25 20.27
CA GLN A 264 -9.59 -19.68 20.43
C GLN A 264 -8.09 -20.02 20.50
N ALA A 265 -7.59 -20.29 21.69
CA ALA A 265 -6.17 -20.42 21.97
C ALA A 265 -5.39 -19.14 21.54
N ASP A 266 -4.59 -19.21 20.49
CA ASP A 266 -3.86 -18.09 19.92
C ASP A 266 -4.55 -17.45 18.69
N ARG A 267 -5.66 -18.03 18.20
CA ARG A 267 -6.42 -17.50 17.06
C ARG A 267 -7.45 -16.47 17.51
N VAL A 268 -7.51 -15.38 16.77
CA VAL A 268 -8.44 -14.27 16.99
C VAL A 268 -9.31 -14.10 15.77
N PHE A 269 -10.62 -13.93 15.98
CA PHE A 269 -11.61 -13.67 14.94
C PHE A 269 -12.26 -12.31 15.22
N LEU A 270 -12.30 -11.46 14.19
CA LEU A 270 -12.76 -10.08 14.33
C LEU A 270 -13.51 -9.60 13.07
N CYS A 271 -14.15 -8.46 13.15
CA CYS A 271 -14.92 -7.75 12.13
C CYS A 271 -16.21 -8.43 11.67
N GLY A 272 -16.29 -9.76 11.52
CA GLY A 272 -17.47 -10.46 11.00
C GLY A 272 -17.74 -10.27 9.49
N HIS A 273 -16.91 -9.50 8.82
CA HIS A 273 -16.89 -9.22 7.37
C HIS A 273 -15.46 -8.93 6.93
N PRO A 274 -15.15 -8.90 5.62
CA PRO A 274 -13.81 -8.57 5.16
C PRO A 274 -13.47 -7.10 5.40
N PHE A 275 -12.19 -6.84 5.58
CA PHE A 275 -11.65 -5.48 5.60
C PHE A 275 -11.48 -4.94 4.18
N LEU A 276 -10.77 -5.68 3.31
CA LEU A 276 -10.54 -5.39 1.90
C LEU A 276 -10.60 -6.61 1.01
N SER A 277 -11.01 -7.75 1.52
CA SER A 277 -10.99 -9.03 0.81
C SER A 277 -9.58 -9.36 0.27
N LEU A 278 -8.58 -9.21 1.12
CA LEU A 278 -7.18 -9.44 0.76
C LEU A 278 -6.83 -10.93 0.65
N GLY A 279 -7.65 -11.81 1.25
CA GLY A 279 -7.35 -13.24 1.36
C GLY A 279 -6.32 -13.53 2.45
N ASP A 280 -5.41 -14.45 2.20
CA ASP A 280 -4.32 -14.75 3.14
C ASP A 280 -3.31 -13.61 3.17
N VAL A 281 -3.00 -13.12 4.36
CA VAL A 281 -2.13 -11.95 4.57
C VAL A 281 -1.19 -12.14 5.76
N GLN A 282 -0.20 -11.26 5.86
CA GLN A 282 0.68 -11.14 7.00
C GLN A 282 0.77 -9.66 7.39
N ILE A 283 -0.16 -9.21 8.25
CA ILE A 283 -0.27 -7.81 8.67
C ILE A 283 -0.18 -7.75 10.19
N PRO A 284 0.62 -6.85 10.80
CA PRO A 284 0.64 -6.72 12.24
C PRO A 284 -0.74 -6.44 12.82
N MET A 285 -1.08 -7.09 13.93
CA MET A 285 -2.32 -6.92 14.68
C MET A 285 -2.05 -6.14 15.95
N ALA A 286 -2.83 -5.09 16.21
CA ALA A 286 -2.75 -4.30 17.44
C ALA A 286 -4.09 -4.23 18.16
N ARG A 287 -4.06 -4.08 19.49
CA ARG A 287 -5.22 -3.75 20.29
C ARG A 287 -5.56 -2.27 20.13
N SER A 288 -6.85 -1.95 20.02
CA SER A 288 -7.34 -0.58 19.92
C SER A 288 -8.15 -0.21 21.16
N ARG A 289 -8.08 1.07 21.56
CA ARG A 289 -8.77 1.64 22.71
C ARG A 289 -9.75 2.69 22.23
N VAL A 290 -11.00 2.58 22.66
CA VAL A 290 -12.04 3.53 22.28
C VAL A 290 -11.95 4.75 23.18
N LEU A 291 -11.70 5.92 22.62
CA LEU A 291 -11.76 7.19 23.38
C LEU A 291 -13.21 7.60 23.61
N ALA A 292 -14.00 7.55 22.55
CA ALA A 292 -15.42 7.91 22.58
C ALA A 292 -16.14 7.32 21.36
N THR A 293 -17.44 7.19 21.44
CA THR A 293 -18.32 6.96 20.31
C THR A 293 -18.95 8.29 19.91
N LEU A 294 -18.72 8.71 18.66
CA LEU A 294 -19.36 9.88 18.10
C LEU A 294 -20.69 9.46 17.47
N SER A 295 -21.79 9.95 18.02
CA SER A 295 -23.12 9.76 17.45
C SER A 295 -23.34 10.73 16.29
N SER A 296 -23.87 10.24 15.17
CA SER A 296 -24.17 11.03 13.99
C SER A 296 -25.36 10.43 13.25
N ASP A 297 -26.22 11.28 12.71
CA ASP A 297 -27.36 10.85 11.90
C ASP A 297 -26.92 10.24 10.56
N MET A 298 -25.70 10.50 10.11
CA MET A 298 -25.17 9.95 8.85
C MET A 298 -24.30 8.71 9.09
N ALA A 299 -23.33 8.79 10.00
CA ALA A 299 -22.36 7.72 10.24
C ALA A 299 -21.76 7.86 11.65
N SER A 300 -22.35 7.16 12.60
CA SER A 300 -21.75 7.06 13.93
C SER A 300 -20.44 6.27 13.87
N THR A 301 -19.42 6.73 14.59
CA THR A 301 -18.09 6.11 14.56
C THR A 301 -17.41 6.11 15.91
N LYS A 302 -16.57 5.12 16.17
CA LYS A 302 -15.67 5.09 17.32
C LYS A 302 -14.41 5.88 17.03
N ILE A 303 -14.04 6.78 17.93
CA ILE A 303 -12.73 7.42 17.94
C ILE A 303 -11.82 6.52 18.76
N VAL A 304 -10.73 6.05 18.14
CA VAL A 304 -9.86 5.05 18.78
C VAL A 304 -8.40 5.48 18.77
N ASN A 305 -7.66 5.04 19.78
CA ASN A 305 -6.21 5.02 19.79
C ASN A 305 -5.72 3.58 19.62
N VAL A 306 -4.66 3.41 18.85
CA VAL A 306 -4.10 2.09 18.57
C VAL A 306 -2.82 1.89 19.36
N GLY A 307 -2.70 0.75 20.02
CA GLY A 307 -1.54 0.35 20.82
C GLY A 307 -0.45 -0.35 20.01
N GLY A 308 0.50 -0.94 20.71
CA GLY A 308 1.54 -1.76 20.11
C GLY A 308 1.00 -3.04 19.45
N SER A 309 1.79 -3.63 18.58
CA SER A 309 1.43 -4.88 17.94
C SER A 309 1.43 -6.05 18.92
N ILE A 310 0.41 -6.91 18.83
CA ILE A 310 0.17 -8.07 19.72
C ILE A 310 0.16 -9.40 18.96
N GLY A 311 0.32 -9.37 17.64
CA GLY A 311 0.27 -10.57 16.80
C GLY A 311 0.20 -10.24 15.32
N THR A 312 -0.30 -11.18 14.55
CA THR A 312 -0.42 -11.12 13.09
C THR A 312 -1.86 -11.36 12.65
N ILE A 313 -2.40 -10.51 11.79
CA ILE A 313 -3.57 -10.83 10.98
C ILE A 313 -3.10 -11.78 9.88
N THR A 314 -3.75 -12.94 9.77
CA THR A 314 -3.38 -14.03 8.86
C THR A 314 -4.36 -14.21 7.72
N GLY A 315 -5.56 -13.64 7.82
CA GLY A 315 -6.57 -13.72 6.78
C GLY A 315 -7.56 -12.58 6.82
N ASP A 316 -7.98 -12.14 5.66
CA ASP A 316 -9.03 -11.14 5.44
C ASP A 316 -10.04 -11.71 4.43
N HIS A 317 -10.99 -12.49 4.97
CA HIS A 317 -11.93 -13.31 4.21
C HIS A 317 -13.37 -12.78 4.34
N LEU A 318 -14.27 -13.28 3.50
CA LEU A 318 -15.65 -12.79 3.36
C LEU A 318 -16.43 -12.68 4.69
N THR A 319 -16.21 -13.60 5.62
CA THR A 319 -17.01 -13.70 6.85
C THR A 319 -16.24 -13.32 8.11
N ALA A 320 -14.94 -13.10 8.02
CA ALA A 320 -14.12 -12.68 9.16
C ALA A 320 -12.73 -12.23 8.74
N VAL A 321 -12.15 -11.34 9.54
CA VAL A 321 -10.72 -11.13 9.63
C VAL A 321 -10.17 -12.07 10.70
N THR A 322 -9.14 -12.83 10.38
CA THR A 322 -8.52 -13.79 11.30
C THR A 322 -7.11 -13.36 11.67
N GLY A 323 -6.74 -13.57 12.92
CA GLY A 323 -5.41 -13.24 13.41
C GLY A 323 -4.84 -14.33 14.32
N LYS A 324 -3.56 -14.21 14.62
CA LYS A 324 -2.83 -15.05 15.56
C LYS A 324 -2.05 -14.18 16.54
N LEU A 325 -2.22 -14.43 17.84
CA LEU A 325 -1.46 -13.75 18.90
C LEU A 325 0.00 -14.19 18.89
N GLY A 326 0.90 -13.31 19.29
CA GLY A 326 2.33 -13.57 19.40
C GLY A 326 3.17 -12.69 18.50
N MET A 327 4.06 -13.26 17.67
CA MET A 327 4.97 -12.51 16.82
C MET A 327 4.25 -11.73 15.73
N SER A 328 4.72 -10.51 15.50
CA SER A 328 4.30 -9.67 14.39
C SER A 328 5.17 -9.90 13.15
N PRO A 329 4.61 -9.78 11.94
CA PRO A 329 5.39 -9.88 10.73
C PRO A 329 6.31 -8.67 10.58
N ALA A 330 7.38 -8.83 9.80
CA ALA A 330 8.26 -7.74 9.44
C ALA A 330 7.52 -6.70 8.58
N MET A 331 7.79 -5.43 8.85
CA MET A 331 7.32 -4.30 8.06
C MET A 331 8.49 -3.70 7.26
N ILE A 332 8.19 -2.91 6.24
CA ILE A 332 9.18 -2.20 5.43
C ILE A 332 9.57 -0.90 6.15
N PRO A 333 10.82 -0.74 6.59
CA PRO A 333 11.32 0.53 7.12
C PRO A 333 11.37 1.58 6.02
N LEU A 334 10.81 2.76 6.29
CA LEU A 334 10.90 3.96 5.45
C LEU A 334 11.50 5.10 6.27
N GLU A 335 12.66 5.55 5.85
CA GLU A 335 13.34 6.74 6.38
C GLU A 335 13.15 7.90 5.41
N LEU A 336 12.61 9.01 5.89
CA LEU A 336 12.41 10.23 5.11
C LEU A 336 13.18 11.38 5.75
N THR A 337 14.27 11.80 5.11
CA THR A 337 15.07 12.95 5.53
C THR A 337 14.61 14.19 4.75
N LEU A 338 14.22 15.22 5.47
CA LEU A 338 13.81 16.51 4.93
C LEU A 338 14.88 17.54 5.24
N SER A 339 15.42 18.20 4.20
CA SER A 339 16.46 19.22 4.33
C SER A 339 15.92 20.57 3.85
N VAL A 340 15.94 21.58 4.74
CA VAL A 340 15.46 22.94 4.46
C VAL A 340 16.45 23.93 4.99
N ALA A 341 17.03 24.76 4.12
CA ALA A 341 18.00 25.79 4.48
C ALA A 341 19.12 25.27 5.42
N GLY A 342 19.56 24.03 5.23
CA GLY A 342 20.59 23.38 6.04
C GLY A 342 20.11 22.72 7.34
N ALA A 343 18.85 22.88 7.73
CA ALA A 343 18.26 22.13 8.83
C ALA A 343 17.71 20.79 8.31
N GLU A 344 18.01 19.71 9.03
CA GLU A 344 17.53 18.37 8.68
C GLU A 344 16.50 17.89 9.70
N LYS A 345 15.45 17.25 9.20
CA LYS A 345 14.48 16.51 9.99
C LYS A 345 14.36 15.10 9.44
N GLN A 346 14.50 14.12 10.29
CA GLN A 346 14.33 12.71 9.94
C GLN A 346 12.98 12.22 10.46
N LEU A 347 12.29 11.49 9.63
CA LEU A 347 11.03 10.81 9.94
C LEU A 347 11.21 9.32 9.67
N HIS A 348 10.75 8.49 10.62
CA HIS A 348 10.87 7.05 10.58
C HIS A 348 9.50 6.41 10.58
N PHE A 349 9.27 5.57 9.58
CA PHE A 349 8.03 4.84 9.44
C PHE A 349 8.31 3.37 9.18
N GLN A 350 7.32 2.54 9.47
CA GLN A 350 7.29 1.16 9.05
C GLN A 350 5.97 0.91 8.34
N LEU A 351 6.04 0.34 7.16
CA LEU A 351 4.90 0.10 6.27
C LEU A 351 4.62 -1.39 6.16
N VAL A 352 3.35 -1.76 6.12
CA VAL A 352 2.99 -3.15 5.82
C VAL A 352 3.55 -3.56 4.45
N ASN A 353 4.08 -4.78 4.37
CA ASN A 353 4.54 -5.36 3.12
C ASN A 353 3.38 -6.11 2.43
N HIS A 354 2.64 -5.40 1.58
CA HIS A 354 1.51 -5.97 0.86
C HIS A 354 1.37 -5.35 -0.54
N PRO A 355 1.29 -6.14 -1.62
CA PRO A 355 1.40 -5.62 -2.99
C PRO A 355 0.32 -4.60 -3.36
N ARG A 356 -0.89 -4.70 -2.80
CA ARG A 356 -1.99 -3.76 -3.08
C ARG A 356 -1.98 -2.54 -2.17
N LEU A 357 -1.43 -2.65 -0.95
CA LEU A 357 -1.48 -1.57 0.05
C LEU A 357 -0.21 -0.73 0.09
N THR A 358 0.97 -1.35 0.00
CA THR A 358 2.24 -0.64 0.15
C THR A 358 2.38 0.56 -0.79
N PRO A 359 2.00 0.50 -2.09
CA PRO A 359 2.16 1.64 -2.98
C PRO A 359 1.41 2.90 -2.52
N ILE A 360 0.14 2.76 -2.11
CA ILE A 360 -0.64 3.90 -1.61
C ILE A 360 -0.14 4.38 -0.25
N LEU A 361 0.28 3.46 0.63
CA LEU A 361 0.78 3.81 1.95
C LEU A 361 2.10 4.58 1.88
N VAL A 362 3.01 4.21 0.97
CA VAL A 362 4.24 4.97 0.70
C VAL A 362 3.89 6.38 0.24
N ALA A 363 2.96 6.53 -0.71
CA ALA A 363 2.53 7.83 -1.20
C ALA A 363 1.94 8.71 -0.09
N LEU A 364 0.99 8.17 0.67
CA LEU A 364 0.35 8.86 1.81
C LEU A 364 1.38 9.30 2.86
N THR A 365 2.28 8.39 3.24
CA THR A 365 3.28 8.64 4.27
C THR A 365 4.29 9.68 3.82
N THR A 366 4.80 9.56 2.59
CA THR A 366 5.73 10.54 2.00
C THR A 366 5.06 11.90 1.88
N PHE A 367 3.84 11.97 1.33
CA PHE A 367 3.11 13.23 1.19
C PHE A 367 2.84 13.90 2.54
N SER A 368 2.39 13.12 3.54
CA SER A 368 2.16 13.63 4.89
C SER A 368 3.44 14.15 5.54
N GLY A 369 4.54 13.41 5.43
CA GLY A 369 5.85 13.83 5.94
C GLY A 369 6.29 15.16 5.32
N LEU A 370 6.09 15.31 4.02
CA LEU A 370 6.38 16.53 3.31
C LEU A 370 5.49 17.71 3.77
N THR A 371 4.18 17.52 3.91
CA THR A 371 3.24 18.60 4.24
C THR A 371 3.29 19.06 5.71
N GLN A 372 3.66 18.19 6.66
CA GLN A 372 3.74 18.51 8.08
C GLN A 372 4.78 19.58 8.44
N ASN A 373 5.78 19.76 7.61
CA ASN A 373 6.96 20.53 7.98
C ASN A 373 7.00 21.94 7.41
N SER A 374 5.88 22.47 6.90
CA SER A 374 5.80 23.82 6.32
C SER A 374 6.95 24.12 5.33
N LEU A 375 7.48 23.08 4.69
CA LEU A 375 8.55 23.18 3.69
C LEU A 375 8.11 23.93 2.45
N TYR A 376 6.82 24.20 2.38
CA TYR A 376 6.12 24.76 1.26
C TYR A 376 5.84 26.25 1.51
N GLY A 377 6.86 27.06 1.30
CA GLY A 377 6.60 28.42 0.86
C GLY A 377 6.12 28.37 -0.59
N GLU A 378 5.19 29.22 -1.00
CA GLU A 378 4.82 29.36 -2.40
C GLU A 378 6.10 29.48 -3.24
N GLY A 379 6.30 28.56 -4.18
CA GLY A 379 7.41 28.62 -5.12
C GLY A 379 8.69 27.92 -4.69
N THR A 380 8.64 26.80 -3.98
CA THR A 380 9.83 26.01 -3.60
C THR A 380 10.05 24.82 -4.53
N THR A 381 11.26 24.65 -5.05
CA THR A 381 11.66 23.47 -5.82
C THR A 381 12.15 22.38 -4.87
N LEU A 382 11.70 21.15 -5.08
CA LEU A 382 12.03 19.99 -4.27
C LEU A 382 12.93 19.02 -5.05
N HIS A 383 14.07 18.68 -4.49
CA HIS A 383 14.97 17.68 -5.03
C HIS A 383 14.80 16.38 -4.24
N LEU A 384 14.33 15.34 -4.90
CA LEU A 384 14.16 13.99 -4.35
C LEU A 384 15.36 13.14 -4.72
N SER A 385 16.00 12.53 -3.74
CA SER A 385 17.01 11.48 -3.91
C SER A 385 16.73 10.34 -2.94
N GLY A 386 17.19 9.15 -3.26
CA GLY A 386 17.01 8.01 -2.36
C GLY A 386 17.20 6.67 -3.03
N GLU A 387 16.95 5.63 -2.26
CA GLU A 387 17.06 4.26 -2.74
C GLU A 387 16.02 3.33 -2.10
N ILE A 388 15.62 2.31 -2.84
CA ILE A 388 14.83 1.19 -2.36
C ILE A 388 15.74 -0.04 -2.38
N GLN A 389 16.05 -0.58 -1.19
CA GLN A 389 16.83 -1.80 -1.05
C GLN A 389 15.92 -3.01 -1.14
N LEU A 390 16.23 -3.93 -2.06
CA LEU A 390 15.52 -5.17 -2.25
C LEU A 390 16.40 -6.35 -1.82
N LYS A 391 15.78 -7.37 -1.26
CA LYS A 391 16.50 -8.58 -0.84
C LYS A 391 17.02 -9.33 -2.06
N ASN A 392 18.32 -9.60 -2.10
CA ASN A 392 19.03 -10.32 -3.16
C ASN A 392 19.05 -9.65 -4.54
N HIS A 393 18.69 -8.37 -4.65
CA HIS A 393 18.70 -7.60 -5.89
C HIS A 393 19.46 -6.30 -5.73
N ALA A 394 19.82 -5.65 -6.84
CA ALA A 394 20.38 -4.33 -6.82
C ALA A 394 19.34 -3.30 -6.31
N PRO A 395 19.76 -2.23 -5.62
CA PRO A 395 18.84 -1.20 -5.18
C PRO A 395 18.24 -0.42 -6.36
N VAL A 396 17.00 0.03 -6.20
CA VAL A 396 16.41 1.03 -7.10
C VAL A 396 16.85 2.41 -6.65
N GLN A 397 17.55 3.12 -7.51
CA GLN A 397 17.99 4.50 -7.28
C GLN A 397 16.91 5.48 -7.71
N ILE A 398 16.67 6.50 -6.90
CA ILE A 398 15.66 7.53 -7.15
C ILE A 398 16.33 8.88 -7.15
N GLU A 399 16.17 9.65 -8.23
CA GLU A 399 16.69 11.01 -8.30
C GLU A 399 15.87 11.82 -9.30
N ASN A 400 15.08 12.79 -8.78
CA ASN A 400 14.23 13.69 -9.59
C ASN A 400 14.05 15.03 -8.89
N THR A 401 13.72 16.05 -9.67
CA THR A 401 13.46 17.41 -9.17
C THR A 401 12.04 17.83 -9.53
N PHE A 402 11.35 18.44 -8.58
CA PHE A 402 9.95 18.87 -8.71
C PHE A 402 9.84 20.35 -8.42
N ALA A 403 9.46 21.12 -9.42
CA ALA A 403 9.16 22.55 -9.28
C ALA A 403 7.66 22.75 -9.07
N PRO A 404 7.25 23.79 -8.32
CA PRO A 404 5.84 24.12 -8.17
C PRO A 404 5.20 24.38 -9.52
N GLY A 405 4.02 23.81 -9.73
CA GLY A 405 3.21 24.02 -10.94
C GLY A 405 2.31 25.25 -10.82
N ASP A 406 1.64 25.59 -11.92
CA ASP A 406 0.60 26.64 -11.93
C ASP A 406 -0.77 26.09 -11.50
N ALA A 407 -0.88 24.77 -11.29
CA ALA A 407 -2.08 24.11 -10.81
C ALA A 407 -2.22 24.24 -9.29
N LEU A 408 -3.47 24.26 -8.80
CA LEU A 408 -3.79 24.27 -7.36
C LEU A 408 -3.49 22.92 -6.67
N SER A 409 -2.49 22.19 -7.12
CA SER A 409 -2.06 20.93 -6.49
C SER A 409 -0.93 21.18 -5.49
N PRO A 410 -0.92 20.51 -4.35
CA PRO A 410 0.17 20.63 -3.38
C PRO A 410 1.51 20.19 -3.97
N ASP A 411 2.57 20.97 -3.74
CA ASP A 411 3.89 20.75 -4.35
C ASP A 411 4.52 19.37 -4.08
N GLY A 412 4.24 18.76 -2.92
CA GLY A 412 4.72 17.41 -2.58
C GLY A 412 3.97 16.24 -3.24
N LEU A 413 2.83 16.51 -3.87
CA LEU A 413 2.01 15.47 -4.49
C LEU A 413 2.72 14.73 -5.63
N PRO A 414 3.45 15.39 -6.55
CA PRO A 414 4.19 14.71 -7.60
C PRO A 414 5.24 13.73 -7.06
N ILE A 415 5.91 14.05 -5.94
CA ILE A 415 6.84 13.13 -5.26
C ILE A 415 6.10 11.89 -4.78
N ALA A 416 4.99 12.07 -4.07
CA ALA A 416 4.19 10.97 -3.56
C ALA A 416 3.68 10.04 -4.68
N LEU A 417 3.19 10.61 -5.79
CA LEU A 417 2.72 9.84 -6.95
C LEU A 417 3.86 9.12 -7.67
N THR A 418 5.05 9.72 -7.74
CA THR A 418 6.24 9.06 -8.27
C THR A 418 6.59 7.82 -7.44
N MET A 419 6.59 7.96 -6.10
CA MET A 419 6.83 6.84 -5.20
C MET A 419 5.77 5.76 -5.36
N GLN A 420 4.49 6.13 -5.42
CA GLN A 420 3.40 5.18 -5.67
C GLN A 420 3.61 4.40 -6.98
N SER A 421 4.00 5.08 -8.04
CA SER A 421 4.25 4.47 -9.35
C SER A 421 5.40 3.45 -9.32
N ILE A 422 6.53 3.82 -8.69
CA ILE A 422 7.69 2.93 -8.57
C ILE A 422 7.30 1.67 -7.78
N PHE A 423 6.65 1.84 -6.62
CA PHE A 423 6.21 0.70 -5.80
C PHE A 423 5.16 -0.16 -6.50
N SER A 424 4.21 0.45 -7.22
CA SER A 424 3.24 -0.30 -8.01
C SER A 424 3.93 -1.17 -9.05
N ARG A 425 4.91 -0.65 -9.78
CA ARG A 425 5.69 -1.41 -10.78
C ARG A 425 6.48 -2.56 -10.13
N LEU A 426 7.09 -2.33 -8.96
CA LEU A 426 7.82 -3.37 -8.23
C LEU A 426 6.89 -4.49 -7.75
N PHE A 427 5.71 -4.17 -7.23
CA PHE A 427 4.80 -5.16 -6.67
C PHE A 427 3.89 -5.83 -7.70
N THR A 428 3.64 -5.21 -8.86
CA THR A 428 2.83 -5.81 -9.94
C THR A 428 3.66 -6.59 -10.96
N ASN A 429 4.95 -6.83 -10.68
CA ASN A 429 5.76 -7.70 -11.53
C ASN A 429 5.20 -9.14 -11.56
N ASN A 430 5.38 -9.83 -12.69
CA ASN A 430 4.87 -11.19 -12.89
C ASN A 430 5.93 -12.27 -12.63
N PHE A 431 7.09 -11.92 -12.06
CA PHE A 431 8.25 -12.81 -11.97
C PHE A 431 8.39 -13.45 -10.59
N GLU A 432 8.37 -12.61 -9.55
CA GLU A 432 8.55 -13.07 -8.18
C GLU A 432 7.95 -12.08 -7.17
N ALA A 433 7.72 -12.57 -5.95
CA ALA A 433 7.28 -11.73 -4.85
C ALA A 433 8.38 -10.76 -4.44
N THR A 434 8.13 -9.46 -4.57
CA THR A 434 9.09 -8.42 -4.22
C THR A 434 9.28 -8.33 -2.71
N ALA A 435 10.51 -8.54 -2.24
CA ALA A 435 10.90 -8.36 -0.85
C ALA A 435 11.72 -7.08 -0.68
N ILE A 436 11.10 -6.03 -0.12
CA ILE A 436 11.77 -4.76 0.16
C ILE A 436 12.33 -4.79 1.57
N GLU A 437 13.62 -4.49 1.72
CA GLU A 437 14.31 -4.47 3.01
C GLU A 437 14.27 -3.10 3.66
N ARG A 438 14.43 -2.03 2.87
CA ARG A 438 14.46 -0.64 3.36
C ARG A 438 14.16 0.32 2.23
N VAL A 439 13.61 1.46 2.62
CA VAL A 439 13.43 2.64 1.76
C VAL A 439 14.06 3.83 2.46
N SER A 440 14.99 4.50 1.79
CA SER A 440 15.64 5.71 2.28
C SER A 440 15.41 6.83 1.27
N LEU A 441 14.72 7.87 1.69
CA LEU A 441 14.37 9.04 0.86
C LEU A 441 14.93 10.29 1.49
N ARG A 442 15.46 11.18 0.66
CA ARG A 442 15.89 12.52 1.02
C ARG A 442 15.20 13.52 0.12
N VAL A 443 14.55 14.50 0.70
CA VAL A 443 13.95 15.62 -0.02
C VAL A 443 14.61 16.91 0.45
N GLU A 444 15.26 17.59 -0.48
CA GLU A 444 15.89 18.86 -0.27
C GLU A 444 15.02 19.97 -0.85
N SER A 445 14.79 21.01 -0.07
CA SER A 445 13.99 22.17 -0.44
C SER A 445 14.91 23.32 -0.88
N VAL A 446 14.74 23.76 -2.11
CA VAL A 446 15.49 24.90 -2.71
C VAL A 446 14.52 26.05 -2.93
N PRO A 447 14.78 27.24 -2.35
CA PRO A 447 13.92 28.40 -2.52
C PRO A 447 13.78 28.81 -3.99
N GLY A 448 12.58 29.13 -4.39
CA GLY A 448 12.27 29.57 -5.76
C GLY A 448 11.77 28.45 -6.67
N ARG A 449 11.10 28.84 -7.75
CA ARG A 449 10.68 27.94 -8.81
C ARG A 449 11.80 27.82 -9.85
N HIS A 450 12.51 26.70 -9.83
CA HIS A 450 13.55 26.37 -10.79
C HIS A 450 12.97 25.40 -11.82
N SER A 451 12.55 25.89 -12.97
CA SER A 451 12.08 25.09 -14.11
C SER A 451 12.49 25.72 -15.41
N PHE A 452 12.64 24.92 -16.45
CA PHE A 452 13.14 25.35 -17.76
C PHE A 452 12.20 24.88 -18.86
N THR A 453 11.97 25.73 -19.84
CA THR A 453 11.19 25.41 -21.04
C THR A 453 12.11 25.47 -22.27
N ILE A 454 12.07 24.45 -23.12
CA ILE A 454 12.75 24.43 -24.40
C ILE A 454 11.96 25.30 -25.38
N GLU A 455 12.49 26.45 -25.79
CA GLU A 455 11.83 27.37 -26.71
C GLU A 455 12.20 27.10 -28.17
N SER A 456 13.49 26.90 -28.44
CA SER A 456 13.98 26.59 -29.75
C SER A 456 15.30 25.82 -29.71
N ALA A 457 15.63 25.12 -30.79
CA ALA A 457 16.91 24.45 -30.95
C ALA A 457 17.34 24.50 -32.40
N TRP A 458 18.65 24.52 -32.64
CA TRP A 458 19.24 24.48 -33.98
C TRP A 458 20.57 23.78 -33.97
N LEU A 459 20.91 23.20 -35.14
CA LEU A 459 22.21 22.59 -35.40
C LEU A 459 23.15 23.64 -35.98
N GLU A 460 24.43 23.55 -35.69
CA GLU A 460 25.45 24.39 -36.30
C GLU A 460 25.50 24.21 -37.82
N LYS A 461 25.23 22.98 -38.29
CA LYS A 461 25.16 22.57 -39.70
C LYS A 461 23.96 21.66 -39.92
N GLY A 462 23.29 21.76 -41.07
CA GLY A 462 22.23 20.86 -41.51
C GLY A 462 22.72 19.53 -42.07
N GLU A 463 24.03 19.41 -42.28
CA GLU A 463 24.70 18.23 -42.88
C GLU A 463 25.92 17.84 -42.05
N ALA A 464 26.22 16.52 -42.00
CA ALA A 464 27.40 15.99 -41.31
C ALA A 464 27.95 14.75 -42.00
N ALA A 465 29.24 14.48 -41.77
CA ALA A 465 29.87 13.23 -42.16
C ALA A 465 29.69 12.15 -41.07
N PRO A 466 29.73 10.85 -41.42
CA PRO A 466 29.83 9.78 -40.42
C PRO A 466 31.01 10.01 -39.47
N GLY A 467 30.79 9.80 -38.14
CA GLY A 467 31.78 10.03 -37.10
C GLY A 467 31.99 11.50 -36.70
N GLU A 468 31.39 12.46 -37.39
CA GLU A 468 31.49 13.89 -37.06
C GLU A 468 30.77 14.22 -35.79
N THR A 469 31.33 15.14 -34.99
CA THR A 469 30.70 15.69 -33.81
C THR A 469 30.03 17.02 -34.15
N LEU A 470 28.73 17.11 -33.89
CA LEU A 470 27.92 18.29 -34.18
C LEU A 470 27.62 19.04 -32.91
N ARG A 471 27.64 20.37 -33.04
CA ARG A 471 27.18 21.26 -31.98
C ARG A 471 25.68 21.52 -32.14
N VAL A 472 24.98 21.35 -31.03
CA VAL A 472 23.55 21.64 -30.90
C VAL A 472 23.40 22.80 -29.93
N ARG A 473 22.68 23.84 -30.35
CA ARG A 473 22.34 25.00 -29.53
C ARG A 473 20.86 24.94 -29.18
N VAL A 474 20.56 25.19 -27.92
CA VAL A 474 19.20 25.14 -27.40
C VAL A 474 18.90 26.42 -26.65
N LEU A 475 17.84 27.12 -27.05
CA LEU A 475 17.33 28.27 -26.32
C LEU A 475 16.39 27.79 -25.22
N LEU A 476 16.81 27.97 -23.99
CA LEU A 476 16.07 27.62 -22.79
C LEU A 476 15.56 28.88 -22.10
N ARG A 477 14.33 28.85 -21.63
CA ARG A 477 13.78 29.90 -20.77
C ARG A 477 13.59 29.36 -19.34
N PRO A 478 14.38 29.89 -18.38
CA PRO A 478 14.07 29.69 -16.96
C PRO A 478 12.73 30.35 -16.60
N TYR A 479 12.05 29.81 -15.59
CA TYR A 479 10.82 30.41 -15.09
C TYR A 479 11.05 31.89 -14.72
N ARG A 480 10.29 32.81 -15.33
CA ARG A 480 10.38 34.27 -15.15
C ARG A 480 11.79 34.86 -15.35
N GLY A 481 12.67 34.11 -16.04
CA GLY A 481 14.03 34.55 -16.35
C GLY A 481 14.24 34.87 -17.83
N PRO A 482 15.36 35.50 -18.18
CA PRO A 482 15.73 35.73 -19.57
C PRO A 482 16.08 34.36 -20.25
N ALA A 483 15.72 34.26 -21.52
CA ALA A 483 16.14 33.11 -22.31
C ALA A 483 17.66 33.07 -22.44
N GLN A 484 18.23 31.88 -22.38
CA GLN A 484 19.66 31.62 -22.45
C GLN A 484 19.97 30.46 -23.40
N VAL A 485 21.07 30.57 -24.11
CA VAL A 485 21.50 29.51 -25.02
C VAL A 485 22.41 28.55 -24.28
N GLN A 486 22.04 27.26 -24.34
CA GLN A 486 22.89 26.16 -23.89
C GLN A 486 23.47 25.44 -25.12
N GLU A 487 24.70 24.99 -25.01
CA GLU A 487 25.37 24.28 -26.10
C GLU A 487 25.76 22.87 -25.62
N THR A 488 25.53 21.89 -26.48
CA THR A 488 26.01 20.52 -26.29
C THR A 488 26.48 19.94 -27.64
N THR A 489 27.05 18.76 -27.59
CA THR A 489 27.51 18.08 -28.80
C THR A 489 26.90 16.69 -28.87
N VAL A 490 26.61 16.24 -30.10
CA VAL A 490 26.23 14.87 -30.42
C VAL A 490 27.17 14.31 -31.47
N ARG A 491 27.55 13.04 -31.31
CA ARG A 491 28.40 12.34 -32.28
C ARG A 491 27.56 11.55 -33.26
N VAL A 492 27.78 11.77 -34.55
CA VAL A 492 27.17 10.97 -35.60
C VAL A 492 27.79 9.57 -35.59
N PRO A 493 27.02 8.48 -35.72
CA PRO A 493 27.56 7.13 -35.80
C PRO A 493 28.52 6.97 -37.00
N ASP A 494 29.58 6.19 -36.79
CA ASP A 494 30.58 5.95 -37.85
C ASP A 494 30.03 5.13 -39.02
N GLN A 495 28.97 4.34 -38.80
CA GLN A 495 28.42 3.39 -39.80
C GLN A 495 27.07 3.84 -40.38
N VAL A 496 26.89 5.13 -40.59
CA VAL A 496 25.67 5.63 -41.24
C VAL A 496 25.89 5.83 -42.72
N THR A 497 24.93 5.37 -43.52
CA THR A 497 24.98 5.49 -44.99
C THR A 497 24.82 6.96 -45.40
N ARG A 498 25.59 7.38 -46.39
CA ARG A 498 25.44 8.72 -47.01
C ARG A 498 24.06 8.89 -47.62
N GLY A 499 23.51 10.09 -47.47
CA GLY A 499 22.13 10.40 -47.90
C GLY A 499 21.06 10.07 -46.86
N THR A 500 21.44 9.39 -45.78
CA THR A 500 20.49 9.09 -44.68
C THR A 500 20.08 10.37 -43.94
N MET A 501 18.81 10.49 -43.62
CA MET A 501 18.29 11.55 -42.75
C MET A 501 18.23 11.03 -41.32
N LEU A 502 18.94 11.66 -40.39
CA LEU A 502 18.90 11.39 -38.96
C LEU A 502 17.97 12.41 -38.26
N ARG A 503 17.33 11.97 -37.21
CA ARG A 503 16.50 12.84 -36.36
C ARG A 503 17.26 13.21 -35.09
N VAL A 504 17.45 14.49 -34.85
CA VAL A 504 17.98 15.02 -33.58
C VAL A 504 16.81 15.46 -32.72
N LEU A 505 16.59 14.80 -31.58
CA LEU A 505 15.54 15.09 -30.64
C LEU A 505 16.12 15.85 -29.46
N VAL A 506 15.74 17.11 -29.29
CA VAL A 506 16.04 17.93 -28.13
C VAL A 506 14.82 17.91 -27.23
N SER A 507 14.93 17.38 -26.01
CA SER A 507 13.75 17.12 -25.20
C SER A 507 14.03 17.03 -23.70
N ASP A 508 12.93 16.98 -22.94
CA ASP A 508 12.92 16.53 -21.56
C ASP A 508 13.14 15.00 -21.45
N ALA A 509 13.26 14.52 -20.21
CA ALA A 509 13.49 13.11 -19.89
C ALA A 509 12.36 12.20 -20.39
N ASP A 510 11.11 12.61 -20.17
CA ASP A 510 9.93 11.80 -20.48
C ASP A 510 9.78 11.58 -21.99
N MET A 511 9.98 12.63 -22.77
CA MET A 511 9.90 12.54 -24.22
C MET A 511 11.02 11.67 -24.80
N LEU A 512 12.25 11.78 -24.27
CA LEU A 512 13.35 10.94 -24.73
C LEU A 512 13.17 9.48 -24.29
N ASN A 513 12.66 9.23 -23.08
CA ASN A 513 12.30 7.88 -22.61
C ASN A 513 11.27 7.24 -23.55
N ARG A 514 10.20 7.97 -23.89
CA ARG A 514 9.17 7.49 -24.83
C ARG A 514 9.72 7.23 -26.23
N ALA A 515 10.54 8.14 -26.75
CA ALA A 515 11.12 8.02 -28.08
C ALA A 515 12.09 6.83 -28.18
N SER A 516 12.88 6.57 -27.13
CA SER A 516 13.91 5.51 -27.13
C SER A 516 13.37 4.12 -26.79
N ARG A 517 12.25 4.01 -26.05
CA ARG A 517 11.75 2.73 -25.54
C ARG A 517 10.33 2.40 -25.98
N GLY A 518 9.62 3.35 -26.61
CA GLY A 518 8.20 3.20 -26.94
C GLY A 518 7.28 3.25 -25.71
N PHE A 519 5.99 3.38 -25.97
CA PHE A 519 4.97 3.46 -24.89
C PHE A 519 4.79 2.15 -24.11
N ALA A 520 5.09 0.99 -24.73
CA ALA A 520 4.88 -0.32 -24.09
C ALA A 520 5.98 -0.72 -23.10
N ALA A 521 7.17 -0.14 -23.21
CA ALA A 521 8.31 -0.48 -22.34
C ALA A 521 8.23 0.08 -20.91
N THR A 522 7.20 0.88 -20.61
CA THR A 522 7.01 1.47 -19.28
C THR A 522 6.14 0.60 -18.34
N GLY A 523 5.53 -0.48 -18.85
CA GLY A 523 4.70 -1.40 -18.07
C GLY A 523 5.49 -2.56 -17.46
N ALA A 524 4.99 -3.11 -16.35
CA ALA A 524 5.57 -4.29 -15.69
C ALA A 524 5.65 -5.54 -16.59
N GLY A 525 4.89 -5.58 -17.69
CA GLY A 525 4.90 -6.67 -18.67
C GLY A 525 6.05 -6.62 -19.70
N ALA A 526 6.88 -5.56 -19.68
CA ALA A 526 7.98 -5.39 -20.63
C ALA A 526 9.31 -6.03 -20.17
N SER A 527 9.38 -6.55 -18.95
CA SER A 527 10.57 -7.16 -18.36
C SER A 527 10.41 -8.67 -18.26
N ALA A 528 11.50 -9.44 -18.32
CA ALA A 528 11.50 -10.89 -18.15
C ALA A 528 11.98 -11.34 -16.75
N SER A 529 12.42 -10.40 -15.88
CA SER A 529 12.82 -10.66 -14.51
C SER A 529 12.73 -9.39 -13.66
N LEU A 530 12.75 -9.55 -12.33
CA LEU A 530 12.78 -8.41 -11.39
C LEU A 530 14.07 -7.60 -11.55
N ASP A 531 15.23 -8.26 -11.77
CA ASP A 531 16.50 -7.55 -12.03
C ASP A 531 16.44 -6.65 -13.26
N GLN A 532 15.75 -7.09 -14.30
CA GLN A 532 15.54 -6.27 -15.49
C GLN A 532 14.63 -5.08 -15.23
N LEU A 533 13.56 -5.29 -14.48
CA LEU A 533 12.68 -4.19 -14.06
C LEU A 533 13.47 -3.16 -13.25
N ILE A 534 14.31 -3.60 -12.31
CA ILE A 534 15.18 -2.73 -11.51
C ILE A 534 16.18 -2.00 -12.43
N ALA A 535 16.80 -2.70 -13.37
CA ALA A 535 17.70 -2.08 -14.32
C ALA A 535 17.01 -1.03 -15.21
N LEU A 536 15.75 -1.28 -15.60
CA LEU A 536 14.93 -0.30 -16.34
C LEU A 536 14.60 0.92 -15.49
N LEU A 537 14.21 0.72 -14.21
CA LEU A 537 13.96 1.81 -13.28
C LEU A 537 15.22 2.67 -13.08
N ASN A 538 16.37 2.04 -12.88
CA ASN A 538 17.65 2.73 -12.70
C ASN A 538 18.18 3.43 -13.95
N ARG A 539 17.68 3.07 -15.14
CA ARG A 539 18.00 3.72 -16.41
C ARG A 539 17.03 4.82 -16.80
N GLU A 540 16.01 5.08 -16.00
CA GLU A 540 15.12 6.22 -16.26
C GLU A 540 15.91 7.52 -16.16
N ARG A 541 15.69 8.39 -17.16
CA ARG A 541 16.41 9.67 -17.24
C ARG A 541 15.87 10.63 -16.20
N ARG A 542 16.78 11.38 -15.59
CA ARG A 542 16.45 12.41 -14.61
C ARG A 542 15.75 13.59 -15.28
N ASN A 543 14.75 14.12 -14.66
CA ASN A 543 13.93 15.21 -15.20
C ASN A 543 14.59 16.61 -15.09
N ASP A 544 15.72 16.73 -14.37
CA ASP A 544 16.48 17.97 -14.17
C ASP A 544 17.56 18.20 -15.24
N ARG A 545 17.48 17.50 -16.36
CA ARG A 545 18.43 17.58 -17.46
C ARG A 545 17.74 17.86 -18.78
N LEU A 546 18.41 18.66 -19.61
CA LEU A 546 18.14 18.75 -21.03
C LEU A 546 18.81 17.58 -21.73
N TYR A 547 18.08 16.90 -22.60
CA TYR A 547 18.61 15.79 -23.39
C TYR A 547 18.62 16.11 -24.87
N VAL A 548 19.65 15.61 -25.54
CA VAL A 548 19.77 15.64 -27.00
C VAL A 548 20.08 14.21 -27.47
N GLY A 549 19.09 13.59 -28.12
CA GLY A 549 19.21 12.24 -28.67
C GLY A 549 19.30 12.27 -30.19
N LEU A 550 20.22 11.50 -30.77
CA LEU A 550 20.34 11.28 -32.20
C LEU A 550 19.76 9.94 -32.60
N PHE A 551 18.75 9.96 -33.44
CA PHE A 551 18.03 8.76 -33.91
C PHE A 551 18.35 8.46 -35.35
N ALA A 552 18.70 7.20 -35.61
CA ALA A 552 18.87 6.67 -36.96
C ALA A 552 17.59 5.97 -37.43
N PRO A 553 17.21 6.04 -38.72
CA PRO A 553 16.04 5.39 -39.30
C PRO A 553 16.27 3.89 -39.51
N SER A 554 16.74 3.22 -38.47
CA SER A 554 16.98 1.79 -38.44
C SER A 554 16.17 1.19 -37.28
N PRO A 555 15.48 0.06 -37.48
CA PRO A 555 14.62 -0.47 -36.47
C PRO A 555 15.43 -0.99 -35.28
N THR A 556 14.91 -0.71 -34.07
CA THR A 556 15.37 -1.34 -32.85
C THR A 556 14.33 -2.39 -32.44
N MET A 557 14.78 -3.60 -32.21
CA MET A 557 13.93 -4.64 -31.64
C MET A 557 14.17 -4.69 -30.12
N LEU A 558 13.11 -4.48 -29.36
CA LEU A 558 13.09 -4.74 -27.93
C LEU A 558 12.58 -6.16 -27.73
N TRP A 559 13.46 -7.06 -27.32
CA TRP A 559 13.14 -8.46 -27.04
C TRP A 559 13.46 -8.73 -25.58
N GLU A 560 12.41 -9.00 -24.83
CA GLU A 560 12.51 -9.14 -23.38
C GLU A 560 13.14 -7.87 -22.75
N ASP A 561 14.39 -7.94 -22.29
CA ASP A 561 15.16 -6.85 -21.70
C ASP A 561 16.24 -6.28 -22.61
N LYS A 562 16.41 -6.90 -23.78
CA LYS A 562 17.49 -6.56 -24.70
C LYS A 562 17.00 -5.56 -25.72
N GLU A 563 17.70 -4.46 -25.76
CA GLU A 563 17.59 -3.49 -26.83
C GLU A 563 18.58 -3.91 -27.95
N LEU A 564 18.02 -4.34 -29.08
CA LEU A 564 18.78 -4.77 -30.24
C LEU A 564 18.65 -3.69 -31.30
N PRO A 565 19.56 -2.70 -31.35
CA PRO A 565 19.51 -1.66 -32.34
C PRO A 565 19.96 -2.20 -33.70
N ASN A 566 19.49 -1.56 -34.79
CA ASN A 566 19.88 -1.85 -36.17
C ASN A 566 19.57 -3.30 -36.61
N VAL A 567 18.50 -3.91 -36.15
CA VAL A 567 18.14 -5.27 -36.54
C VAL A 567 17.66 -5.29 -37.99
N PRO A 568 18.22 -6.17 -38.86
CA PRO A 568 17.74 -6.32 -40.21
C PRO A 568 16.28 -6.71 -40.29
N LEU A 569 15.52 -6.14 -41.24
CA LEU A 569 14.08 -6.45 -41.41
C LEU A 569 13.79 -7.94 -41.58
N SER A 570 14.72 -8.69 -42.18
CA SER A 570 14.63 -10.15 -42.32
C SER A 570 14.60 -10.87 -40.97
N GLN A 571 15.35 -10.39 -39.98
CA GLN A 571 15.35 -10.97 -38.63
C GLN A 571 14.10 -10.58 -37.87
N ILE A 572 13.62 -9.34 -38.04
CA ILE A 572 12.36 -8.89 -37.45
C ILE A 572 11.21 -9.76 -37.94
N ASN A 573 11.11 -10.02 -39.24
CA ASN A 573 10.08 -10.86 -39.84
C ASN A 573 10.13 -12.33 -39.35
N ILE A 574 11.34 -12.85 -39.04
CA ILE A 574 11.47 -14.20 -38.47
C ILE A 574 10.93 -14.26 -37.02
N VAL A 575 11.15 -13.21 -36.26
CA VAL A 575 10.69 -13.15 -34.85
C VAL A 575 9.19 -12.88 -34.79
N ASP A 576 8.69 -11.98 -35.63
CA ASP A 576 7.26 -11.62 -35.70
C ASP A 576 6.37 -12.79 -36.18
N GLY A 577 6.94 -13.70 -36.97
CA GLY A 577 6.26 -14.92 -37.45
C GLY A 577 6.28 -16.11 -36.48
N ARG A 578 6.91 -16.01 -35.30
CA ARG A 578 6.94 -17.08 -34.29
C ARG A 578 6.11 -16.69 -33.06
N PRO A 579 5.26 -17.60 -32.53
CA PRO A 579 4.68 -17.41 -31.22
C PRO A 579 5.81 -17.53 -30.17
N ALA A 580 6.53 -16.42 -29.92
CA ALA A 580 7.55 -16.39 -28.89
C ALA A 580 6.88 -16.13 -27.52
N PRO A 581 7.29 -16.84 -26.46
CA PRO A 581 6.96 -16.41 -25.10
C PRO A 581 7.78 -15.14 -24.82
N GLY A 582 7.14 -13.98 -24.88
CA GLY A 582 7.75 -12.69 -24.61
C GLY A 582 7.22 -11.60 -25.55
N THR A 583 7.12 -10.39 -25.05
CA THR A 583 6.71 -9.23 -25.85
C THR A 583 7.88 -8.76 -26.70
N VAL A 584 7.79 -8.93 -28.01
CA VAL A 584 8.70 -8.30 -28.96
C VAL A 584 8.07 -6.99 -29.41
N GLN A 585 8.78 -5.89 -29.24
CA GLN A 585 8.40 -4.58 -29.76
C GLN A 585 9.44 -4.09 -30.76
N VAL A 586 8.98 -3.60 -31.90
CA VAL A 586 9.86 -3.02 -32.92
C VAL A 586 9.65 -1.51 -32.95
N LEU A 587 10.69 -0.76 -32.62
CA LEU A 587 10.76 0.68 -32.80
C LEU A 587 11.30 0.97 -34.20
N ARG A 588 10.76 2.00 -34.86
CA ARG A 588 11.18 2.37 -36.24
C ARG A 588 12.52 3.06 -36.31
N GLU A 589 12.99 3.58 -35.18
CA GLU A 589 14.25 4.33 -35.08
C GLU A 589 15.10 3.77 -33.94
N SER A 590 16.41 3.88 -34.05
CA SER A 590 17.37 3.53 -33.00
C SER A 590 18.01 4.80 -32.43
N LEU A 591 18.05 4.93 -31.11
CA LEU A 591 18.86 5.95 -30.43
C LEU A 591 20.34 5.58 -30.60
N SER A 592 21.06 6.38 -31.38
CA SER A 592 22.45 6.10 -31.73
C SER A 592 23.46 6.82 -30.84
N SER A 593 23.14 8.01 -30.40
CA SER A 593 23.92 8.75 -29.40
C SER A 593 23.06 9.68 -28.58
N GLU A 594 23.51 9.97 -27.36
CA GLU A 594 22.81 10.82 -26.42
C GLU A 594 23.80 11.74 -25.72
N SER A 595 23.35 12.96 -25.46
CA SER A 595 24.05 13.94 -24.63
C SER A 595 23.08 14.57 -23.67
N SER A 596 23.53 14.99 -22.49
CA SER A 596 22.68 15.70 -21.53
C SER A 596 23.40 16.82 -20.81
N ILE A 597 22.65 17.86 -20.45
CA ILE A 597 23.12 19.02 -19.66
C ILE A 597 22.31 19.10 -18.38
N PRO A 598 22.92 19.06 -17.18
CA PRO A 598 22.22 19.29 -15.92
C PRO A 598 21.84 20.76 -15.81
N LEU A 599 20.59 21.05 -15.38
CA LEU A 599 20.05 22.40 -15.29
C LEU A 599 19.61 22.78 -13.87
N GLY A 600 19.60 21.83 -12.93
CA GLY A 600 19.20 22.07 -11.53
C GLY A 600 17.71 22.31 -11.32
N GLY A 601 16.87 21.97 -12.31
CA GLY A 601 15.42 22.03 -12.25
C GLY A 601 14.77 21.27 -13.38
N PRO A 602 13.47 20.90 -13.28
CA PRO A 602 12.80 20.13 -14.32
C PRO A 602 12.74 20.89 -15.63
N VAL A 603 12.94 20.13 -16.72
CA VAL A 603 12.92 20.62 -18.10
C VAL A 603 11.62 20.16 -18.74
N ALA A 604 10.99 21.02 -19.53
CA ALA A 604 9.80 20.70 -20.30
C ALA A 604 9.95 21.13 -21.76
N GLY A 605 9.46 20.30 -22.67
CA GLY A 605 9.40 20.61 -24.10
C GLY A 605 10.16 19.62 -24.96
N VAL A 606 9.89 19.70 -26.27
CA VAL A 606 10.49 18.83 -27.28
C VAL A 606 10.61 19.54 -28.61
N ILE A 607 11.77 19.42 -29.24
CA ILE A 607 12.04 19.91 -30.60
C ILE A 607 12.73 18.81 -31.40
N SER A 608 12.24 18.60 -32.60
CA SER A 608 12.80 17.64 -33.53
C SER A 608 13.47 18.36 -34.69
N LEU A 609 14.72 18.03 -34.93
CA LEU A 609 15.54 18.59 -36.04
C LEU A 609 15.96 17.45 -36.94
N ASN A 610 16.16 17.78 -38.24
CA ASN A 610 16.66 16.84 -39.24
C ASN A 610 18.12 17.12 -39.55
N LEU A 611 18.91 16.05 -39.72
CA LEU A 611 20.31 16.09 -40.04
C LEU A 611 20.59 15.17 -41.25
N GLN A 612 21.13 15.70 -42.34
CA GLN A 612 21.49 14.91 -43.51
C GLN A 612 22.92 14.41 -43.42
N ILE A 613 23.14 13.14 -43.77
CA ILE A 613 24.49 12.55 -43.83
C ILE A 613 25.07 12.70 -45.25
N ARG A 614 26.19 13.36 -45.34
CA ARG A 614 26.90 13.60 -46.60
C ARG A 614 28.05 12.62 -46.88
#